data_c4e82f9a9acfa85e0f1db72d7e5f44e2
#
_entry.id   c4e82f9a9acfa85e0f1db72d7e5f44e2
#
_cell.length_a   1.000
_cell.length_b   1.000
_cell.length_c   1.000
_cell.angle_alpha   90.00
_cell.angle_beta   90.00
_cell.angle_gamma   90.00
#
_symmetry.space_group_name_H-M   'P 1'
#
loop_
_entity.id
_entity.type
_entity.pdbx_description
1 polymer ?
#
loop_
_entity_poly.entity_id
_entity_poly.type
_entity_poly.pdbx_seq_one_letter_code
_entity_poly.pdbx_strand_id
1 'polypeptide(L)'
;MKKLKILGVCQGQGALLFPLKKYVVGNIEPRGCFHTLKEEQWKINFGEIPFVRSYEEFINHYEGKIDVILSSANCGASSVLSYSRKKSLGKPKEDATITLLIEMIKLYKPKLFILENLPRLLDLFPLTEWEEILPDYEFIVHNHSVMEFGNSQKSRKRLILIGFKKKLSSKFKNVFTNIFQVNTPKFTRELLECSRQYTIFNYHEADNKKVPMYDYREKEKGNLTLKQIKKLWTTDFKDYYKWPVNSARMKTLPGVYRNHLDKYPMTVRPSSRQFNPDGSIMGIRDYLVIQGFPNKFKVYIDEDNLGYWINKTRIALTKGPVYEIGLWIKKNLSKI
;
A
#
# COMPACT_ATOMS: atom_id res chain seq x y z
N MET A 1 19.94 -7.12 19.83
CA MET A 1 18.58 -7.55 19.36
C MET A 1 18.62 -9.02 19.02
N LYS A 2 17.90 -9.87 19.79
CA LYS A 2 17.59 -11.23 19.33
C LYS A 2 16.94 -11.13 17.96
N LYS A 3 17.31 -12.02 17.02
CA LYS A 3 16.73 -12.02 15.66
C LYS A 3 15.22 -12.24 15.76
N LEU A 4 14.42 -11.17 15.65
CA LEU A 4 12.98 -11.27 15.49
C LEU A 4 12.66 -12.06 14.22
N LYS A 5 11.60 -12.85 14.26
CA LYS A 5 11.06 -13.60 13.14
C LYS A 5 9.70 -13.03 12.77
N ILE A 6 9.62 -12.42 11.59
CA ILE A 6 8.43 -11.71 11.10
C ILE A 6 7.82 -12.48 9.95
N LEU A 7 6.55 -12.85 10.09
CA LEU A 7 5.74 -13.42 9.01
C LEU A 7 4.84 -12.30 8.43
N GLY A 8 4.85 -12.17 7.11
CA GLY A 8 3.87 -11.39 6.37
C GLY A 8 2.61 -12.21 6.07
N VAL A 9 1.45 -11.58 6.19
CA VAL A 9 0.18 -12.16 5.77
C VAL A 9 -0.55 -11.13 4.92
N CYS A 10 -0.79 -11.46 3.65
CA CYS A 10 -1.47 -10.57 2.69
C CYS A 10 -0.79 -9.22 2.50
N GLN A 11 0.55 -9.20 2.41
CA GLN A 11 1.34 -7.97 2.33
C GLN A 11 1.39 -7.34 0.93
N GLY A 12 0.82 -8.01 -0.07
CA GLY A 12 0.86 -7.53 -1.44
C GLY A 12 2.29 -7.32 -1.93
N GLN A 13 2.70 -6.07 -2.13
CA GLN A 13 4.05 -5.72 -2.58
C GLN A 13 5.07 -5.58 -1.44
N GLY A 14 4.67 -5.84 -0.20
CA GLY A 14 5.57 -5.85 0.94
C GLY A 14 5.96 -4.47 1.50
N ALA A 15 5.15 -3.43 1.32
CA ALA A 15 5.48 -2.07 1.78
C ALA A 15 5.79 -2.00 3.28
N LEU A 16 4.99 -2.68 4.12
CA LEU A 16 5.25 -2.73 5.57
C LEU A 16 6.49 -3.55 5.92
N LEU A 17 6.80 -4.58 5.13
CA LEU A 17 7.88 -5.51 5.40
C LEU A 17 9.23 -5.03 4.87
N PHE A 18 9.26 -4.22 3.83
CA PHE A 18 10.51 -3.81 3.19
C PHE A 18 11.52 -3.13 4.15
N PRO A 19 11.10 -2.25 5.08
CA PRO A 19 12.01 -1.71 6.10
C PRO A 19 12.55 -2.77 7.06
N LEU A 20 11.86 -3.90 7.16
CA LEU A 20 12.10 -4.99 8.12
C LEU A 20 12.67 -6.24 7.44
N LYS A 21 13.03 -6.17 6.15
CA LYS A 21 13.41 -7.30 5.28
C LYS A 21 14.32 -8.33 5.98
N LYS A 22 15.32 -7.88 6.73
CA LYS A 22 16.29 -8.76 7.41
C LYS A 22 15.69 -9.67 8.50
N TYR A 23 14.47 -9.41 8.93
CA TYR A 23 13.75 -10.17 9.94
C TYR A 23 12.61 -11.01 9.35
N VAL A 24 12.27 -10.78 8.08
CA VAL A 24 11.17 -11.46 7.40
C VAL A 24 11.58 -12.87 7.09
N VAL A 25 10.71 -13.83 7.44
CA VAL A 25 10.90 -15.26 7.18
C VAL A 25 10.00 -15.79 6.07
N GLY A 26 9.02 -15.02 5.64
CA GLY A 26 8.14 -15.31 4.52
C GLY A 26 6.92 -14.41 4.46
N ASN A 27 6.15 -14.56 3.40
CA ASN A 27 4.83 -13.97 3.23
C ASN A 27 3.84 -14.97 2.67
N ILE A 28 2.68 -15.08 3.31
CA ILE A 28 1.57 -15.88 2.82
C ILE A 28 0.60 -14.95 2.11
N GLU A 29 0.44 -15.13 0.81
CA GLU A 29 -0.42 -14.32 -0.05
C GLU A 29 -1.38 -15.23 -0.82
N PRO A 30 -2.63 -15.40 -0.38
CA PRO A 30 -3.60 -16.26 -1.06
C PRO A 30 -3.79 -15.84 -2.52
N ARG A 31 -4.17 -16.80 -3.37
CA ARG A 31 -4.48 -16.51 -4.77
C ARG A 31 -5.53 -15.40 -4.87
N GLY A 32 -5.22 -14.38 -5.63
CA GLY A 32 -6.11 -13.25 -5.87
C GLY A 32 -5.70 -12.51 -7.14
N CYS A 33 -6.41 -11.44 -7.47
CA CYS A 33 -6.03 -10.58 -8.59
C CYS A 33 -4.56 -10.13 -8.44
N PHE A 34 -3.78 -10.29 -9.52
CA PHE A 34 -2.37 -9.85 -9.61
C PHE A 34 -1.35 -10.68 -8.81
N HIS A 35 -1.64 -11.96 -8.57
CA HIS A 35 -0.70 -12.81 -7.82
C HIS A 35 0.69 -12.87 -8.48
N THR A 36 0.78 -13.10 -9.79
CA THR A 36 2.06 -13.16 -10.52
C THR A 36 2.85 -11.85 -10.36
N LEU A 37 2.18 -10.69 -10.50
CA LEU A 37 2.82 -9.40 -10.28
C LEU A 37 3.41 -9.29 -8.87
N LYS A 38 2.66 -9.69 -7.85
CA LYS A 38 3.10 -9.61 -6.46
C LYS A 38 4.28 -10.53 -6.20
N GLU A 39 4.26 -11.72 -6.76
CA GLU A 39 5.34 -12.70 -6.66
C GLU A 39 6.64 -12.19 -7.29
N GLU A 40 6.59 -11.71 -8.54
CA GLU A 40 7.74 -11.14 -9.21
C GLU A 40 8.25 -9.87 -8.49
N GLN A 41 7.33 -9.01 -8.05
CA GLN A 41 7.66 -7.84 -7.25
C GLN A 41 8.34 -8.23 -5.92
N TRP A 42 7.91 -9.35 -5.32
CA TRP A 42 8.52 -9.88 -4.11
C TRP A 42 9.93 -10.38 -4.38
N LYS A 43 10.12 -11.23 -5.38
CA LYS A 43 11.43 -11.79 -5.75
C LYS A 43 12.51 -10.72 -5.91
N ILE A 44 12.22 -9.65 -6.65
CA ILE A 44 13.20 -8.59 -6.89
C ILE A 44 13.52 -7.72 -5.67
N ASN A 45 12.62 -7.66 -4.69
CA ASN A 45 12.81 -6.86 -3.47
C ASN A 45 13.25 -7.68 -2.26
N PHE A 46 12.79 -8.92 -2.14
CA PHE A 46 13.04 -9.78 -0.98
C PHE A 46 13.97 -10.95 -1.27
N GLY A 47 14.22 -11.27 -2.55
CA GLY A 47 15.09 -12.37 -2.95
C GLY A 47 14.48 -13.73 -2.60
N GLU A 48 15.27 -14.59 -1.98
CA GLU A 48 14.91 -15.98 -1.63
C GLU A 48 13.95 -16.09 -0.44
N ILE A 49 13.48 -14.98 0.15
CA ILE A 49 12.49 -15.04 1.22
C ILE A 49 11.17 -15.59 0.65
N PRO A 50 10.61 -16.70 1.20
CA PRO A 50 9.44 -17.34 0.66
C PRO A 50 8.25 -16.41 0.47
N PHE A 51 7.63 -16.49 -0.72
CA PHE A 51 6.34 -15.90 -1.05
C PHE A 51 5.43 -17.02 -1.49
N VAL A 52 4.52 -17.42 -0.63
CA VAL A 52 3.72 -18.64 -0.79
C VAL A 52 2.23 -18.34 -0.82
N ARG A 53 1.44 -19.28 -1.32
CA ARG A 53 0.00 -19.10 -1.53
C ARG A 53 -0.85 -19.60 -0.38
N SER A 54 -0.28 -20.50 0.41
CA SER A 54 -0.99 -21.10 1.54
C SER A 54 -0.05 -21.30 2.72
N TYR A 55 -0.66 -21.63 3.85
CA TYR A 55 0.06 -22.00 5.05
C TYR A 55 0.83 -23.33 4.86
N GLU A 56 0.22 -24.29 4.19
CA GLU A 56 0.84 -25.61 3.91
C GLU A 56 2.11 -25.45 3.09
N GLU A 57 2.11 -24.54 2.11
CA GLU A 57 3.34 -24.20 1.39
C GLU A 57 4.37 -23.56 2.31
N PHE A 58 3.93 -22.68 3.23
CA PHE A 58 4.85 -21.94 4.11
C PHE A 58 5.60 -22.86 5.08
N ILE A 59 4.95 -23.84 5.69
CA ILE A 59 5.60 -24.76 6.63
C ILE A 59 6.71 -25.60 5.99
N ASN A 60 6.64 -25.85 4.69
CA ASN A 60 7.71 -26.52 3.94
C ASN A 60 8.99 -25.67 3.83
N HIS A 61 8.87 -24.36 4.04
CA HIS A 61 10.00 -23.42 3.99
C HIS A 61 10.47 -22.96 5.37
N TYR A 62 9.58 -23.01 6.37
CA TYR A 62 9.88 -22.49 7.70
C TYR A 62 9.08 -23.16 8.82
N GLU A 63 9.76 -23.90 9.67
CA GLU A 63 9.19 -24.60 10.83
C GLU A 63 9.41 -23.85 12.16
N GLY A 64 10.04 -22.69 12.12
CA GLY A 64 10.45 -21.95 13.31
C GLY A 64 9.32 -21.14 13.96
N LYS A 65 9.62 -20.61 15.13
CA LYS A 65 8.72 -19.71 15.86
C LYS A 65 8.57 -18.37 15.15
N ILE A 66 7.35 -17.85 15.06
CA ILE A 66 7.05 -16.51 14.60
C ILE A 66 6.87 -15.59 15.82
N ASP A 67 7.63 -14.49 15.86
CA ASP A 67 7.52 -13.49 16.93
C ASP A 67 6.50 -12.41 16.61
N VAL A 68 6.41 -12.01 15.33
CA VAL A 68 5.56 -10.92 14.86
C VAL A 68 4.85 -11.34 13.57
N ILE A 69 3.56 -11.01 13.46
CA ILE A 69 2.82 -11.11 12.20
C ILE A 69 2.47 -9.69 11.76
N LEU A 70 2.79 -9.36 10.50
CA LEU A 70 2.34 -8.11 9.87
C LEU A 70 1.36 -8.43 8.75
N SER A 71 0.23 -7.73 8.73
CA SER A 71 -0.80 -7.92 7.72
C SER A 71 -1.26 -6.61 7.10
N SER A 72 -1.55 -6.65 5.81
CA SER A 72 -2.28 -5.62 5.07
C SER A 72 -3.41 -6.32 4.30
N ALA A 73 -4.31 -6.93 5.07
CA ALA A 73 -5.42 -7.71 4.53
C ALA A 73 -6.27 -6.88 3.56
N ASN A 74 -6.97 -7.58 2.66
CA ASN A 74 -7.78 -6.96 1.63
C ASN A 74 -8.78 -5.95 2.22
N CYS A 75 -8.76 -4.73 1.71
CA CYS A 75 -9.68 -3.67 2.16
C CYS A 75 -10.97 -3.59 1.33
N GLY A 76 -11.23 -4.57 0.45
CA GLY A 76 -12.38 -4.55 -0.46
C GLY A 76 -13.70 -4.44 0.28
N ALA A 77 -13.92 -5.27 1.28
CA ALA A 77 -15.14 -5.27 2.10
C ALA A 77 -15.31 -3.99 2.94
N SER A 78 -14.20 -3.36 3.35
CA SER A 78 -14.18 -2.14 4.17
C SER A 78 -14.18 -0.84 3.34
N SER A 79 -14.02 -0.93 2.02
CA SER A 79 -13.90 0.25 1.16
C SER A 79 -15.26 0.90 0.87
N VAL A 80 -15.35 2.22 1.09
CA VAL A 80 -16.53 3.02 0.71
C VAL A 80 -16.81 2.96 -0.79
N LEU A 81 -15.74 2.87 -1.62
CA LEU A 81 -15.87 2.77 -3.07
C LEU A 81 -16.47 1.43 -3.55
N SER A 82 -16.42 0.41 -2.73
CA SER A 82 -17.06 -0.88 -3.02
C SER A 82 -18.49 -0.96 -2.47
N TYR A 83 -18.94 0.05 -1.73
CA TYR A 83 -20.28 0.05 -1.11
C TYR A 83 -21.43 -0.09 -2.12
N SER A 84 -21.32 0.52 -3.29
CA SER A 84 -22.31 0.38 -4.37
C SER A 84 -22.32 -1.02 -5.01
N ARG A 85 -21.26 -1.82 -4.81
CA ARG A 85 -21.12 -3.20 -5.28
C ARG A 85 -21.41 -4.24 -4.17
N LYS A 86 -21.91 -3.80 -3.03
CA LYS A 86 -21.95 -4.53 -1.76
C LYS A 86 -22.78 -5.80 -1.70
N LYS A 87 -23.67 -6.05 -2.65
CA LYS A 87 -24.43 -7.32 -2.65
C LYS A 87 -23.55 -8.57 -2.82
N SER A 88 -22.27 -8.40 -3.19
CA SER A 88 -21.39 -9.51 -3.54
C SER A 88 -20.11 -9.66 -2.69
N LEU A 89 -19.83 -8.79 -1.72
CA LEU A 89 -18.50 -8.77 -1.06
C LEU A 89 -18.47 -9.37 0.37
N GLY A 90 -19.59 -9.85 0.89
CA GLY A 90 -19.64 -10.47 2.23
C GLY A 90 -19.32 -9.49 3.38
N LYS A 91 -19.30 -10.01 4.60
CA LYS A 91 -18.84 -9.27 5.80
C LYS A 91 -17.32 -9.34 5.90
N PRO A 92 -16.61 -8.34 6.49
CA PRO A 92 -15.16 -8.37 6.64
C PRO A 92 -14.62 -9.61 7.34
N LYS A 93 -15.34 -10.16 8.30
CA LYS A 93 -14.98 -11.39 8.99
C LYS A 93 -15.05 -12.65 8.10
N GLU A 94 -15.76 -12.57 7.00
CA GLU A 94 -15.86 -13.63 5.99
C GLU A 94 -14.82 -13.42 4.87
N ASP A 95 -14.05 -12.31 4.91
CA ASP A 95 -12.96 -12.08 3.96
C ASP A 95 -11.83 -13.06 4.23
N ALA A 96 -11.50 -13.87 3.22
CA ALA A 96 -10.48 -14.92 3.33
C ALA A 96 -9.12 -14.40 3.82
N THR A 97 -8.81 -13.12 3.61
CA THR A 97 -7.52 -12.55 4.06
C THR A 97 -7.52 -12.21 5.55
N ILE A 98 -8.67 -11.81 6.11
CA ILE A 98 -8.85 -11.62 7.55
C ILE A 98 -8.92 -12.96 8.26
N THR A 99 -9.65 -13.93 7.70
CA THR A 99 -9.71 -15.30 8.22
C THR A 99 -8.33 -15.92 8.30
N LEU A 100 -7.55 -15.85 7.22
CA LEU A 100 -6.16 -16.34 7.19
C LEU A 100 -5.30 -15.65 8.26
N LEU A 101 -5.41 -14.32 8.42
CA LEU A 101 -4.67 -13.62 9.48
C LEU A 101 -4.99 -14.18 10.87
N ILE A 102 -6.27 -14.37 11.18
CA ILE A 102 -6.74 -14.90 12.46
C ILE A 102 -6.22 -16.33 12.67
N GLU A 103 -6.28 -17.18 11.63
CA GLU A 103 -5.74 -18.54 11.67
C GLU A 103 -4.23 -18.55 11.96
N MET A 104 -3.46 -17.70 11.29
CA MET A 104 -2.02 -17.59 11.53
C MET A 104 -1.70 -17.09 12.93
N ILE A 105 -2.51 -16.16 13.48
CA ILE A 105 -2.35 -15.70 14.87
C ILE A 105 -2.64 -16.83 15.86
N LYS A 106 -3.71 -17.58 15.66
CA LYS A 106 -4.07 -18.71 16.53
C LYS A 106 -3.01 -19.81 16.50
N LEU A 107 -2.46 -20.09 15.32
CA LEU A 107 -1.47 -21.14 15.09
C LEU A 107 -0.11 -20.78 15.70
N TYR A 108 0.47 -19.66 15.30
CA TYR A 108 1.82 -19.27 15.72
C TYR A 108 1.85 -18.57 17.08
N LYS A 109 0.72 -18.08 17.56
CA LYS A 109 0.61 -17.33 18.83
C LYS A 109 1.73 -16.29 18.97
N PRO A 110 1.90 -15.38 17.98
CA PRO A 110 2.99 -14.40 17.99
C PRO A 110 2.93 -13.52 19.23
N LYS A 111 4.05 -12.89 19.59
CA LYS A 111 4.08 -11.90 20.68
C LYS A 111 3.26 -10.65 20.32
N LEU A 112 3.26 -10.33 19.04
CA LEU A 112 2.65 -9.14 18.45
C LEU A 112 2.12 -9.44 17.05
N PHE A 113 0.96 -8.90 16.72
CA PHE A 113 0.56 -8.76 15.33
C PHE A 113 0.12 -7.33 15.04
N ILE A 114 0.25 -6.89 13.80
CA ILE A 114 -0.17 -5.57 13.33
C ILE A 114 -0.92 -5.76 12.01
N LEU A 115 -2.14 -5.25 11.97
CA LEU A 115 -3.00 -5.20 10.80
C LEU A 115 -3.17 -3.75 10.35
N GLU A 116 -2.79 -3.46 9.11
CA GLU A 116 -3.14 -2.20 8.43
C GLU A 116 -4.38 -2.42 7.56
N ASN A 117 -5.34 -1.50 7.65
CA ASN A 117 -6.55 -1.51 6.83
C ASN A 117 -7.18 -0.11 6.72
N LEU A 118 -8.41 -0.05 6.22
CA LEU A 118 -9.23 1.15 6.24
C LEU A 118 -9.94 1.31 7.59
N PRO A 119 -10.16 2.57 8.05
CA PRO A 119 -10.83 2.84 9.34
C PRO A 119 -12.14 2.10 9.53
N ARG A 120 -12.92 1.99 8.46
CA ARG A 120 -14.22 1.33 8.46
C ARG A 120 -14.17 -0.18 8.77
N LEU A 121 -13.01 -0.80 8.83
CA LEU A 121 -12.92 -2.21 9.21
C LEU A 121 -13.57 -2.45 10.59
N LEU A 122 -13.31 -1.56 11.55
CA LEU A 122 -13.84 -1.70 12.91
C LEU A 122 -15.35 -1.35 13.03
N ASP A 123 -15.92 -0.62 12.06
CA ASP A 123 -17.37 -0.43 11.97
C ASP A 123 -18.09 -1.72 11.56
N LEU A 124 -17.41 -2.58 10.83
CA LEU A 124 -17.95 -3.82 10.26
C LEU A 124 -17.49 -5.09 10.98
N PHE A 125 -16.42 -5.00 11.71
CA PHE A 125 -15.83 -6.04 12.54
C PHE A 125 -15.27 -5.39 13.81
N PRO A 126 -16.15 -5.13 14.80
CA PRO A 126 -15.84 -4.38 16.02
C PRO A 126 -14.69 -5.00 16.83
N LEU A 127 -14.07 -4.15 17.66
CA LEU A 127 -12.95 -4.60 18.50
C LEU A 127 -13.34 -5.71 19.46
N THR A 128 -14.58 -5.71 19.94
CA THR A 128 -15.15 -6.76 20.80
C THR A 128 -15.12 -8.14 20.13
N GLU A 129 -15.38 -8.22 18.82
CA GLU A 129 -15.26 -9.49 18.10
C GLU A 129 -13.79 -9.96 18.02
N TRP A 130 -12.83 -9.05 17.89
CA TRP A 130 -11.40 -9.38 17.95
C TRP A 130 -11.00 -9.92 19.34
N GLU A 131 -11.52 -9.30 20.40
CA GLU A 131 -11.28 -9.69 21.79
C GLU A 131 -11.87 -11.09 22.08
N GLU A 132 -13.04 -11.40 21.55
CA GLU A 132 -13.65 -12.72 21.65
C GLU A 132 -12.88 -13.81 20.91
N ILE A 133 -12.43 -13.50 19.68
CA ILE A 133 -11.72 -14.47 18.82
C ILE A 133 -10.28 -14.71 19.31
N LEU A 134 -9.63 -13.69 19.89
CA LEU A 134 -8.24 -13.67 20.33
C LEU A 134 -8.13 -13.25 21.80
N PRO A 135 -8.70 -14.02 22.75
CA PRO A 135 -8.82 -13.63 24.15
C PRO A 135 -7.48 -13.47 24.89
N ASP A 136 -6.40 -14.05 24.35
CA ASP A 136 -5.04 -13.93 24.90
C ASP A 136 -4.34 -12.62 24.56
N TYR A 137 -4.99 -11.76 23.73
CA TYR A 137 -4.41 -10.51 23.24
C TYR A 137 -5.10 -9.30 23.83
N GLU A 138 -4.32 -8.24 24.00
CA GLU A 138 -4.80 -6.87 24.18
C GLU A 138 -4.56 -6.08 22.91
N PHE A 139 -5.31 -5.01 22.72
CA PHE A 139 -5.33 -4.25 21.49
C PHE A 139 -5.02 -2.78 21.69
N ILE A 140 -4.33 -2.21 20.70
CA ILE A 140 -4.24 -0.76 20.48
C ILE A 140 -4.79 -0.47 19.09
N VAL A 141 -5.61 0.56 19.00
CA VAL A 141 -6.22 1.01 17.75
C VAL A 141 -5.72 2.40 17.42
N HIS A 142 -5.13 2.55 16.25
CA HIS A 142 -4.78 3.83 15.66
C HIS A 142 -5.60 4.07 14.39
N ASN A 143 -6.28 5.19 14.34
CA ASN A 143 -7.04 5.65 13.18
C ASN A 143 -6.55 7.03 12.78
N HIS A 144 -5.51 7.07 11.96
CA HIS A 144 -4.75 8.27 11.68
C HIS A 144 -4.60 8.55 10.19
N SER A 145 -4.35 9.82 9.87
CA SER A 145 -3.82 10.17 8.56
C SER A 145 -2.41 9.60 8.41
N VAL A 146 -2.07 9.08 7.23
CA VAL A 146 -0.70 8.62 6.96
C VAL A 146 0.34 9.75 7.09
N MET A 147 -0.10 11.00 7.07
CA MET A 147 0.74 12.17 7.30
C MET A 147 1.30 12.21 8.73
N GLU A 148 0.57 11.67 9.69
CA GLU A 148 1.02 11.57 11.08
C GLU A 148 2.18 10.58 11.27
N PHE A 149 2.35 9.67 10.31
CA PHE A 149 3.53 8.79 10.21
C PHE A 149 4.67 9.42 9.40
N GLY A 150 4.45 10.58 8.77
CA GLY A 150 5.43 11.29 7.95
C GLY A 150 5.28 11.09 6.44
N ASN A 151 4.20 10.44 5.98
CA ASN A 151 3.86 10.39 4.56
C ASN A 151 3.24 11.71 4.11
N SER A 152 3.40 12.05 2.84
CA SER A 152 2.95 13.34 2.31
C SER A 152 1.45 13.40 1.97
N GLN A 153 0.71 12.30 1.97
CA GLN A 153 -0.71 12.24 1.60
C GLN A 153 -1.61 12.69 2.75
N LYS A 154 -2.04 13.95 2.76
CA LYS A 154 -2.81 14.55 3.85
C LYS A 154 -4.14 13.84 4.15
N SER A 155 -4.87 13.42 3.13
CA SER A 155 -6.26 12.91 3.29
C SER A 155 -6.35 11.38 3.37
N ARG A 156 -5.21 10.67 3.38
CA ARG A 156 -5.19 9.21 3.41
C ARG A 156 -5.25 8.71 4.85
N LYS A 157 -6.43 8.31 5.32
CA LYS A 157 -6.60 7.71 6.64
C LYS A 157 -6.39 6.20 6.61
N ARG A 158 -5.79 5.66 7.66
CA ARG A 158 -5.55 4.23 7.86
C ARG A 158 -5.81 3.82 9.30
N LEU A 159 -6.38 2.63 9.42
CA LEU A 159 -6.46 1.87 10.65
C LEU A 159 -5.17 1.07 10.82
N ILE A 160 -4.58 1.13 12.00
CA ILE A 160 -3.54 0.22 12.47
C ILE A 160 -4.08 -0.46 13.73
N LEU A 161 -4.45 -1.72 13.61
CA LEU A 161 -4.84 -2.57 14.74
C LEU A 161 -3.62 -3.34 15.19
N ILE A 162 -3.26 -3.19 16.45
CA ILE A 162 -2.11 -3.84 17.06
C ILE A 162 -2.62 -4.76 18.17
N GLY A 163 -2.37 -6.06 18.02
CA GLY A 163 -2.66 -7.03 19.07
C GLY A 163 -1.36 -7.59 19.67
N PHE A 164 -1.26 -7.62 20.96
CA PHE A 164 -0.11 -8.16 21.68
C PHE A 164 -0.55 -9.04 22.85
N LYS A 165 0.24 -10.07 23.16
CA LYS A 165 -0.09 -10.98 24.25
C LYS A 165 -0.23 -10.22 25.57
N LYS A 166 -1.30 -10.48 26.33
CA LYS A 166 -1.62 -9.83 27.62
C LYS A 166 -0.43 -9.80 28.58
N LYS A 167 0.33 -10.89 28.68
CA LYS A 167 1.54 -10.98 29.52
C LYS A 167 2.68 -10.02 29.13
N LEU A 168 2.59 -9.39 27.95
CA LEU A 168 3.58 -8.44 27.44
C LEU A 168 3.01 -7.02 27.33
N SER A 169 1.81 -6.79 27.87
CA SER A 169 1.01 -5.59 27.69
C SER A 169 1.79 -4.32 28.03
N SER A 170 2.35 -4.21 29.23
CA SER A 170 3.07 -3.00 29.66
C SER A 170 4.20 -2.62 28.70
N LYS A 171 4.97 -3.61 28.27
CA LYS A 171 6.09 -3.40 27.32
C LYS A 171 5.62 -2.87 25.96
N PHE A 172 4.58 -3.46 25.38
CA PHE A 172 4.12 -3.09 24.06
C PHE A 172 3.27 -1.81 24.06
N LYS A 173 2.44 -1.59 25.09
CA LYS A 173 1.69 -0.33 25.25
C LYS A 173 2.61 0.86 25.24
N ASN A 174 3.65 0.87 26.07
CA ASN A 174 4.61 1.97 26.13
C ASN A 174 5.27 2.29 24.79
N VAL A 175 5.47 1.27 23.94
CA VAL A 175 6.16 1.44 22.67
C VAL A 175 5.21 1.87 21.54
N PHE A 176 3.99 1.30 21.51
CA PHE A 176 3.07 1.47 20.38
C PHE A 176 1.92 2.45 20.61
N THR A 177 1.79 3.05 21.79
CA THR A 177 0.72 4.02 22.09
C THR A 177 0.83 5.28 21.24
N ASN A 178 2.07 5.74 20.98
CA ASN A 178 2.28 7.02 20.31
C ASN A 178 2.56 6.85 18.81
N ILE A 179 1.85 7.63 18.01
CA ILE A 179 2.19 7.87 16.61
C ILE A 179 3.20 9.02 16.54
N PHE A 180 4.19 8.87 15.67
CA PHE A 180 5.16 9.91 15.39
C PHE A 180 5.64 9.86 13.95
N GLN A 181 6.03 11.00 13.41
CA GLN A 181 6.56 11.10 12.06
C GLN A 181 7.95 10.46 11.98
N VAL A 182 8.12 9.55 11.03
CA VAL A 182 9.42 8.92 10.73
C VAL A 182 10.18 9.69 9.65
N ASN A 183 9.46 10.44 8.83
CA ASN A 183 9.95 11.34 7.80
C ASN A 183 9.18 12.66 7.89
N THR A 184 9.74 13.74 7.35
CA THR A 184 9.02 15.00 7.17
C THR A 184 8.15 14.91 5.91
N PRO A 185 6.83 15.17 6.02
CA PRO A 185 5.97 15.29 4.84
C PRO A 185 6.46 16.38 3.88
N LYS A 186 6.44 16.10 2.58
CA LYS A 186 6.93 16.98 1.52
C LYS A 186 5.81 17.50 0.65
N PHE A 187 5.97 18.71 0.12
CA PHE A 187 5.10 19.22 -0.93
C PHE A 187 5.30 18.47 -2.25
N THR A 188 4.33 18.57 -3.13
CA THR A 188 4.35 17.89 -4.42
C THR A 188 5.60 18.21 -5.24
N ARG A 189 6.07 19.47 -5.23
CA ARG A 189 7.30 19.90 -5.92
C ARG A 189 8.51 19.06 -5.51
N GLU A 190 8.76 18.95 -4.21
CA GLU A 190 9.90 18.21 -3.66
C GLU A 190 9.82 16.72 -3.98
N LEU A 191 8.60 16.16 -3.98
CA LEU A 191 8.37 14.76 -4.33
C LEU A 191 8.65 14.49 -5.81
N LEU A 192 8.22 15.39 -6.72
CA LEU A 192 8.48 15.24 -8.14
C LEU A 192 9.96 15.36 -8.49
N GLU A 193 10.70 16.20 -7.80
CA GLU A 193 12.16 16.26 -7.91
C GLU A 193 12.80 14.93 -7.49
N CYS A 194 12.34 14.34 -6.38
CA CYS A 194 12.77 13.02 -5.94
C CYS A 194 12.38 11.91 -6.94
N SER A 195 11.23 12.00 -7.61
CA SER A 195 10.73 10.94 -8.50
C SER A 195 11.67 10.63 -9.65
N ARG A 196 12.46 11.60 -10.10
CA ARG A 196 13.46 11.45 -11.16
C ARG A 196 14.60 10.51 -10.79
N GLN A 197 14.82 10.27 -9.49
CA GLN A 197 15.86 9.41 -8.96
C GLN A 197 15.47 7.92 -8.92
N TYR A 198 14.19 7.60 -9.12
CA TYR A 198 13.71 6.23 -9.07
C TYR A 198 13.98 5.50 -10.38
N THR A 199 14.58 4.33 -10.26
CA THR A 199 14.78 3.42 -11.36
C THR A 199 13.61 2.44 -11.43
N ILE A 200 12.96 2.37 -12.59
CA ILE A 200 12.03 1.29 -12.91
C ILE A 200 12.89 0.18 -13.48
N PHE A 201 12.91 -0.97 -12.84
CA PHE A 201 13.59 -2.12 -13.34
C PHE A 201 12.69 -2.84 -14.33
N ASN A 202 13.12 -2.84 -15.57
CA ASN A 202 12.79 -3.90 -16.47
C ASN A 202 13.71 -5.09 -16.17
N TYR A 203 13.34 -6.26 -16.64
CA TYR A 203 14.15 -7.47 -16.55
C TYR A 203 15.56 -7.28 -17.09
N HIS A 204 15.78 -6.31 -17.95
CA HIS A 204 17.06 -5.94 -18.49
C HIS A 204 17.46 -4.56 -17.99
N GLU A 205 18.41 -4.51 -17.07
CA GLU A 205 18.99 -3.24 -16.54
C GLU A 205 19.44 -2.29 -17.66
N ALA A 206 19.81 -2.83 -18.84
CA ALA A 206 20.23 -2.05 -20.01
C ALA A 206 19.08 -1.23 -20.64
N ASP A 207 17.82 -1.59 -20.43
CA ASP A 207 16.67 -0.97 -21.10
C ASP A 207 15.91 0.04 -20.23
N ASN A 208 16.43 0.40 -19.07
CA ASN A 208 15.86 1.47 -18.21
C ASN A 208 15.64 2.81 -18.95
N LYS A 209 16.29 3.01 -20.09
CA LYS A 209 16.07 4.15 -20.98
C LYS A 209 14.87 4.00 -21.90
N LYS A 210 14.38 2.76 -22.13
CA LYS A 210 13.37 2.44 -23.11
C LYS A 210 11.98 2.16 -22.55
N VAL A 211 11.81 2.04 -21.23
CA VAL A 211 10.47 2.10 -20.63
C VAL A 211 10.11 3.57 -20.49
N PRO A 212 9.60 4.19 -21.52
CA PRO A 212 9.21 5.58 -21.43
C PRO A 212 8.02 5.57 -20.48
N MET A 213 8.14 6.23 -19.37
CA MET A 213 6.96 6.61 -18.58
C MET A 213 5.90 7.31 -19.44
N TYR A 214 6.25 7.59 -20.67
CA TYR A 214 5.49 8.31 -21.70
C TYR A 214 4.67 7.42 -22.62
N ASP A 215 5.04 6.16 -22.86
CA ASP A 215 4.22 5.22 -23.66
C ASP A 215 2.93 4.84 -22.96
N TYR A 216 2.92 4.88 -21.65
CA TYR A 216 1.68 4.81 -20.88
C TYR A 216 0.70 5.94 -21.29
N ARG A 217 1.18 7.11 -21.61
CA ARG A 217 0.37 8.23 -22.13
C ARG A 217 -0.23 7.90 -23.50
N GLU A 218 0.47 7.16 -24.31
CA GLU A 218 0.01 6.83 -25.65
C GLU A 218 -1.07 5.76 -25.68
N LYS A 219 -0.98 4.72 -24.87
CA LYS A 219 -1.98 3.65 -24.82
C LYS A 219 -3.26 4.03 -24.07
N GLU A 220 -3.20 5.02 -23.15
CA GLU A 220 -4.41 5.59 -22.53
C GLU A 220 -5.08 6.71 -23.35
N LYS A 221 -4.60 7.01 -24.53
CA LYS A 221 -5.19 8.00 -25.46
C LYS A 221 -6.67 7.75 -25.79
N GLY A 222 -7.20 6.57 -25.49
CA GLY A 222 -8.61 6.25 -25.76
C GLY A 222 -9.65 7.15 -25.10
N ASN A 223 -9.26 8.06 -24.17
CA ASN A 223 -10.21 8.87 -23.40
C ASN A 223 -9.92 10.37 -23.32
N LEU A 224 -8.70 10.82 -23.70
CA LEU A 224 -8.36 12.25 -23.80
C LEU A 224 -7.61 12.49 -25.10
N THR A 225 -8.08 13.43 -25.92
CA THR A 225 -7.36 13.84 -27.11
C THR A 225 -6.08 14.61 -26.72
N LEU A 226 -5.04 14.57 -27.56
CA LEU A 226 -3.82 15.37 -27.38
C LEU A 226 -4.10 16.85 -27.13
N LYS A 227 -5.15 17.40 -27.77
CA LYS A 227 -5.61 18.78 -27.57
C LYS A 227 -6.14 19.00 -26.16
N GLN A 228 -6.86 18.02 -25.59
CA GLN A 228 -7.36 18.07 -24.21
C GLN A 228 -6.22 17.92 -23.19
N ILE A 229 -5.25 17.07 -23.48
CA ILE A 229 -4.04 16.92 -22.66
C ILE A 229 -3.23 18.22 -22.69
N LYS A 230 -2.94 18.78 -23.86
CA LYS A 230 -2.24 20.08 -23.99
C LYS A 230 -2.98 21.21 -23.26
N LYS A 231 -4.31 21.24 -23.34
CA LYS A 231 -5.11 22.24 -22.62
C LYS A 231 -5.02 22.06 -21.10
N LEU A 232 -4.93 20.82 -20.59
CA LEU A 232 -4.68 20.53 -19.18
C LEU A 232 -3.28 21.00 -18.74
N TRP A 233 -2.30 21.03 -19.66
CA TRP A 233 -0.93 21.46 -19.37
C TRP A 233 -0.78 22.99 -19.26
N THR A 234 -1.56 23.71 -20.05
CA THR A 234 -1.46 25.18 -20.17
C THR A 234 -2.43 25.92 -19.27
N THR A 235 -3.40 25.23 -18.69
CA THR A 235 -4.43 25.86 -17.85
C THR A 235 -3.92 26.01 -16.43
N ASP A 236 -3.89 27.25 -15.92
CA ASP A 236 -3.58 27.52 -14.52
C ASP A 236 -4.56 26.74 -13.62
N PHE A 237 -4.07 26.33 -12.44
CA PHE A 237 -4.84 25.52 -11.49
C PHE A 237 -6.19 26.17 -11.10
N LYS A 238 -6.25 27.51 -11.08
CA LYS A 238 -7.51 28.24 -10.86
C LYS A 238 -8.55 27.98 -11.93
N ASP A 239 -8.12 27.82 -13.19
CA ASP A 239 -9.01 27.56 -14.31
C ASP A 239 -9.41 26.08 -14.41
N TYR A 240 -8.63 25.17 -13.83
CA TYR A 240 -8.96 23.76 -13.77
C TYR A 240 -10.22 23.48 -12.92
N TYR A 241 -10.42 24.22 -11.83
CA TYR A 241 -11.68 24.17 -11.05
C TYR A 241 -12.86 24.83 -11.77
N LYS A 242 -12.59 25.70 -12.73
CA LYS A 242 -13.60 26.35 -13.57
C LYS A 242 -13.94 25.53 -14.83
N TRP A 243 -13.23 24.43 -15.08
CA TRP A 243 -13.66 23.50 -16.13
C TRP A 243 -15.07 23.06 -15.85
N PRO A 244 -16.01 23.28 -16.81
CA PRO A 244 -17.41 23.03 -16.53
C PRO A 244 -17.59 21.57 -16.14
N VAL A 245 -17.89 21.35 -14.87
CA VAL A 245 -18.31 20.07 -14.30
C VAL A 245 -19.47 19.45 -15.11
N ASN A 246 -20.07 20.25 -15.98
CA ASN A 246 -21.24 19.96 -16.82
C ASN A 246 -20.92 19.45 -18.22
N SER A 247 -19.67 19.35 -18.67
CA SER A 247 -19.44 18.65 -19.93
C SER A 247 -19.79 17.17 -19.72
N ALA A 248 -20.63 16.63 -20.59
CA ALA A 248 -21.02 15.21 -20.54
C ALA A 248 -19.82 14.26 -20.45
N ARG A 249 -18.66 14.66 -20.99
CA ARG A 249 -17.38 13.96 -20.90
C ARG A 249 -16.70 14.02 -19.54
N MET A 250 -16.86 15.12 -18.76
CA MET A 250 -16.34 15.17 -17.39
C MET A 250 -17.18 14.31 -16.43
N LYS A 251 -18.48 14.12 -16.71
CA LYS A 251 -19.33 13.18 -15.98
C LYS A 251 -18.91 11.71 -16.20
N THR A 252 -18.27 11.42 -17.34
CA THR A 252 -17.78 10.07 -17.68
C THR A 252 -16.32 9.82 -17.27
N LEU A 253 -15.60 10.84 -16.80
CA LEU A 253 -14.24 10.74 -16.25
C LEU A 253 -14.30 10.92 -14.72
N PRO A 254 -14.82 9.95 -13.96
CA PRO A 254 -14.88 10.07 -12.52
C PRO A 254 -13.44 10.18 -11.98
N GLY A 255 -13.16 11.27 -11.29
CA GLY A 255 -11.98 11.40 -10.47
C GLY A 255 -10.69 11.80 -11.20
N VAL A 256 -10.76 12.77 -12.10
CA VAL A 256 -9.55 13.47 -12.56
C VAL A 256 -9.04 14.35 -11.41
N TYR A 257 -7.88 13.99 -10.87
CA TYR A 257 -7.25 14.72 -9.77
C TYR A 257 -5.89 15.24 -10.23
N ARG A 258 -5.66 16.52 -10.02
CA ARG A 258 -4.38 17.18 -10.31
C ARG A 258 -3.69 17.55 -9.00
N ASN A 259 -2.44 17.16 -8.85
CA ASN A 259 -1.61 17.61 -7.75
C ASN A 259 -1.17 19.04 -7.95
N HIS A 260 -1.03 19.79 -6.87
CA HIS A 260 -0.57 21.18 -6.87
C HIS A 260 0.85 21.23 -6.31
N LEU A 261 1.75 21.98 -6.98
CA LEU A 261 3.17 22.02 -6.62
C LEU A 261 3.42 22.41 -5.16
N ASP A 262 2.73 23.43 -4.70
CA ASP A 262 2.94 24.02 -3.37
C ASP A 262 1.96 23.50 -2.32
N LYS A 263 1.38 22.31 -2.57
CA LYS A 263 0.52 21.59 -1.63
C LYS A 263 0.98 20.16 -1.47
N TYR A 264 0.54 19.54 -0.38
CA TYR A 264 0.71 18.13 -0.20
C TYR A 264 -0.08 17.34 -1.26
N PRO A 265 0.48 16.21 -1.73
CA PRO A 265 -0.18 15.43 -2.77
C PRO A 265 -1.51 14.88 -2.29
N MET A 266 -2.41 14.71 -3.25
CA MET A 266 -3.69 14.06 -3.01
C MET A 266 -3.50 12.58 -2.71
N THR A 267 -4.46 12.02 -2.01
CA THR A 267 -4.52 10.57 -1.79
C THR A 267 -4.53 9.81 -3.11
N VAL A 268 -3.53 8.97 -3.32
CA VAL A 268 -3.49 8.11 -4.51
C VAL A 268 -4.58 7.05 -4.46
N ARG A 269 -5.28 6.86 -5.57
CA ARG A 269 -6.44 5.97 -5.69
C ARG A 269 -6.29 5.01 -6.89
N PRO A 270 -6.70 3.76 -6.75
CA PRO A 270 -6.58 2.79 -7.84
C PRO A 270 -7.52 3.05 -9.02
N SER A 271 -8.66 3.69 -8.77
CA SER A 271 -9.72 3.90 -9.75
C SER A 271 -9.69 5.25 -10.45
N SER A 272 -8.84 6.19 -9.99
CA SER A 272 -8.80 7.55 -10.53
C SER A 272 -7.49 7.83 -11.23
N ARG A 273 -7.57 8.49 -12.38
CA ARG A 273 -6.40 9.07 -13.03
C ARG A 273 -5.96 10.27 -12.23
N GLN A 274 -4.69 10.33 -11.92
CA GLN A 274 -4.08 11.46 -11.25
C GLN A 274 -3.07 12.10 -12.18
N PHE A 275 -3.00 13.41 -12.09
CA PHE A 275 -2.15 14.22 -12.95
C PHE A 275 -1.12 14.95 -12.09
N ASN A 276 0.05 15.10 -12.65
CA ASN A 276 1.08 15.98 -12.16
C ASN A 276 0.66 17.44 -12.36
N PRO A 277 1.30 18.39 -11.67
CA PRO A 277 1.00 19.81 -11.82
C PRO A 277 1.11 20.35 -13.26
N ASP A 278 2.00 19.76 -14.07
CA ASP A 278 2.17 20.07 -15.49
C ASP A 278 1.06 19.49 -16.40
N GLY A 279 0.10 18.77 -15.81
CA GLY A 279 -0.98 18.11 -16.54
C GLY A 279 -0.60 16.73 -17.12
N SER A 280 0.62 16.26 -16.91
CA SER A 280 1.01 14.92 -17.30
C SER A 280 0.36 13.88 -16.39
N ILE A 281 0.06 12.68 -16.94
CA ILE A 281 -0.45 11.56 -16.13
C ILE A 281 0.67 11.09 -15.20
N MET A 282 0.34 10.87 -13.93
CA MET A 282 1.28 10.32 -12.95
C MET A 282 1.76 8.93 -13.38
N GLY A 283 3.07 8.78 -13.44
CA GLY A 283 3.72 7.50 -13.70
C GLY A 283 3.99 6.68 -12.43
N ILE A 284 4.50 5.47 -12.59
CA ILE A 284 4.82 4.58 -11.45
C ILE A 284 5.78 5.25 -10.47
N ARG A 285 6.78 5.99 -10.95
CA ARG A 285 7.73 6.72 -10.10
C ARG A 285 7.03 7.71 -9.18
N ASP A 286 6.08 8.45 -9.70
CA ASP A 286 5.32 9.43 -8.92
C ASP A 286 4.50 8.73 -7.82
N TYR A 287 3.89 7.58 -8.16
CA TYR A 287 3.18 6.77 -7.17
C TYR A 287 4.11 6.22 -6.09
N LEU A 288 5.31 5.75 -6.44
CA LEU A 288 6.30 5.25 -5.48
C LEU A 288 6.70 6.34 -4.50
N VAL A 289 7.02 7.54 -5.02
CA VAL A 289 7.44 8.68 -4.20
C VAL A 289 6.34 9.13 -3.26
N ILE A 290 5.10 9.27 -3.77
CA ILE A 290 3.95 9.68 -2.96
C ILE A 290 3.60 8.62 -1.90
N GLN A 291 3.82 7.33 -2.19
CA GLN A 291 3.66 6.24 -1.22
C GLN A 291 4.86 6.09 -0.26
N GLY A 292 5.88 6.95 -0.39
CA GLY A 292 7.04 7.03 0.49
C GLY A 292 8.09 5.95 0.28
N PHE A 293 7.98 5.12 -0.76
CA PHE A 293 8.97 4.09 -1.02
C PHE A 293 10.37 4.68 -1.25
N PRO A 294 11.43 4.04 -0.75
CA PRO A 294 12.79 4.47 -1.02
C PRO A 294 13.20 4.15 -2.47
N ASN A 295 14.15 4.90 -3.02
CA ASN A 295 14.66 4.70 -4.39
C ASN A 295 15.22 3.29 -4.67
N LYS A 296 15.66 2.58 -3.63
CA LYS A 296 16.12 1.19 -3.71
C LYS A 296 14.99 0.15 -3.84
N PHE A 297 13.73 0.55 -3.67
CA PHE A 297 12.59 -0.33 -3.91
C PHE A 297 12.42 -0.50 -5.42
N LYS A 298 12.51 -1.74 -5.88
CA LYS A 298 12.47 -2.08 -7.30
C LYS A 298 11.03 -2.36 -7.73
N VAL A 299 10.69 -2.02 -8.96
CA VAL A 299 9.38 -2.33 -9.57
C VAL A 299 9.59 -3.29 -10.72
N TYR A 300 8.88 -4.40 -10.68
CA TYR A 300 8.83 -5.36 -11.77
C TYR A 300 7.84 -4.90 -12.85
N ILE A 301 8.28 -4.88 -14.08
CA ILE A 301 7.47 -4.59 -15.26
C ILE A 301 7.90 -5.55 -16.37
N ASP A 302 6.94 -6.28 -16.93
CA ASP A 302 7.14 -7.15 -18.07
C ASP A 302 6.97 -6.33 -19.36
N GLU A 303 7.92 -6.49 -20.29
CA GLU A 303 7.96 -5.73 -21.54
C GLU A 303 6.90 -6.18 -22.55
N ASP A 304 6.60 -7.46 -22.59
CA ASP A 304 5.68 -8.04 -23.56
C ASP A 304 4.25 -7.49 -23.42
N ASN A 305 3.91 -7.02 -22.22
CA ASN A 305 2.61 -6.43 -21.94
C ASN A 305 2.70 -5.18 -21.06
N LEU A 306 3.52 -4.25 -21.48
CA LEU A 306 3.89 -3.05 -20.70
C LEU A 306 2.70 -2.28 -20.14
N GLY A 307 1.69 -2.00 -20.97
CA GLY A 307 0.50 -1.24 -20.54
C GLY A 307 -0.29 -1.96 -19.44
N TYR A 308 -0.41 -3.27 -19.54
CA TYR A 308 -1.07 -4.09 -18.51
C TYR A 308 -0.29 -4.03 -17.19
N TRP A 309 1.02 -4.27 -17.21
CA TRP A 309 1.87 -4.30 -16.02
C TRP A 309 1.95 -2.95 -15.31
N ILE A 310 2.12 -1.86 -16.07
CA ILE A 310 2.10 -0.49 -15.52
C ILE A 310 0.80 -0.22 -14.78
N ASN A 311 -0.35 -0.54 -15.39
CA ASN A 311 -1.64 -0.32 -14.78
C ASN A 311 -1.84 -1.18 -13.51
N LYS A 312 -1.46 -2.45 -13.56
CA LYS A 312 -1.58 -3.37 -12.42
C LYS A 312 -0.65 -2.98 -11.26
N THR A 313 0.58 -2.60 -11.57
CA THR A 313 1.55 -2.10 -10.58
C THR A 313 1.02 -0.83 -9.91
N ARG A 314 0.51 0.12 -10.68
CA ARG A 314 -0.13 1.32 -10.14
C ARG A 314 -1.28 0.98 -9.18
N ILE A 315 -2.17 0.08 -9.58
CA ILE A 315 -3.30 -0.35 -8.74
C ILE A 315 -2.79 -0.99 -7.44
N ALA A 316 -1.79 -1.85 -7.53
CA ALA A 316 -1.23 -2.54 -6.37
C ALA A 316 -0.54 -1.56 -5.39
N LEU A 317 0.26 -0.63 -5.91
CA LEU A 317 0.89 0.43 -5.11
C LEU A 317 -0.15 1.29 -4.40
N THR A 318 -1.19 1.73 -5.09
CA THR A 318 -2.21 2.63 -4.51
C THR A 318 -3.12 1.96 -3.50
N LYS A 319 -3.31 0.65 -3.60
CA LYS A 319 -4.09 -0.14 -2.61
C LYS A 319 -3.28 -0.44 -1.37
N GLY A 320 -1.98 -0.62 -1.49
CA GLY A 320 -1.10 -1.01 -0.39
C GLY A 320 -0.90 0.09 0.66
N PRO A 321 -0.32 -0.27 1.80
CA PRO A 321 0.07 0.70 2.84
C PRO A 321 1.17 1.64 2.34
N VAL A 322 1.32 2.78 3.03
CA VAL A 322 2.47 3.66 2.80
C VAL A 322 3.70 3.11 3.53
N TYR A 323 4.87 3.40 2.96
CA TYR A 323 6.14 2.88 3.47
C TYR A 323 6.47 3.39 4.88
N GLU A 324 6.06 4.61 5.23
CA GLU A 324 6.31 5.24 6.54
C GLU A 324 5.67 4.47 7.69
N ILE A 325 4.53 3.79 7.47
CA ILE A 325 3.96 2.91 8.50
C ILE A 325 4.93 1.75 8.79
N GLY A 326 5.53 1.16 7.77
CA GLY A 326 6.55 0.12 7.94
C GLY A 326 7.80 0.63 8.68
N LEU A 327 8.24 1.86 8.40
CA LEU A 327 9.35 2.51 9.14
C LEU A 327 8.98 2.78 10.60
N TRP A 328 7.76 3.25 10.87
CA TRP A 328 7.26 3.46 12.22
C TRP A 328 7.24 2.15 13.01
N ILE A 329 6.73 1.07 12.42
CA ILE A 329 6.76 -0.28 13.01
C ILE A 329 8.21 -0.68 13.33
N LYS A 330 9.14 -0.50 12.39
CA LYS A 330 10.56 -0.83 12.58
C LYS A 330 11.18 -0.07 13.75
N LYS A 331 10.94 1.25 13.85
CA LYS A 331 11.45 2.08 14.94
C LYS A 331 10.90 1.63 16.29
N ASN A 332 9.62 1.25 16.34
CA ASN A 332 9.02 0.76 17.58
C ASN A 332 9.55 -0.64 17.97
N LEU A 333 9.64 -1.56 17.00
CA LEU A 333 10.21 -2.90 17.25
C LEU A 333 11.69 -2.82 17.71
N SER A 334 12.44 -1.80 17.33
CA SER A 334 13.83 -1.63 17.77
C SER A 334 13.98 -1.28 19.24
N LYS A 335 12.92 -0.84 19.91
CA LYS A 335 12.87 -0.53 21.34
C LYS A 335 12.53 -1.73 22.22
N ILE A 336 12.17 -2.85 21.63
CA ILE A 336 11.77 -4.10 22.28
C ILE A 336 12.90 -5.14 22.19
#